data_02d10e112b28d53c3238b3855695a6ba
#
_entry.id   02d10e112b28d53c3238b3855695a6ba
#
_cell.length_a   1.000
_cell.length_b   1.000
_cell.length_c   1.000
_cell.angle_alpha   90.00
_cell.angle_beta   90.00
_cell.angle_gamma   90.00
#
_symmetry.space_group_name_H-M   'P 1'
#
loop_
_entity.id
_entity.type
_entity.pdbx_description
1 polymer ?
#
loop_
_entity_poly.entity_id
_entity_poly.type
_entity_poly.pdbx_seq_one_letter_code
_entity_poly.pdbx_strand_id
1 'polypeptide(L)'
;ADATEVRAPIDIAVTSLLATVQAALPDLRSKKGAVLVTNGGLGLLDSKVDAGAVQWKASGLALANAAKAKLVRLLNKQLEADGVFVGEVVVLGAVKGTAWDDGSSKLEASSIAARFWQLYNERRELSVHIG
;
A
#
# COMPACT_ATOMS: atom_id res chain seq x y z
N ALA A 1 13.22 15.58 8.31
CA ALA A 1 13.87 14.80 7.25
C ALA A 1 14.50 15.73 6.22
N ASP A 2 15.63 15.38 5.69
CA ASP A 2 16.19 16.13 4.57
C ASP A 2 15.69 15.58 3.22
N ALA A 3 15.93 16.32 2.16
CA ALA A 3 15.42 15.95 0.84
C ALA A 3 15.96 14.61 0.33
N THR A 4 17.17 14.22 0.72
CA THR A 4 17.76 12.95 0.27
C THR A 4 17.13 11.74 0.94
N GLU A 5 16.63 11.88 2.16
CA GLU A 5 15.99 10.79 2.90
C GLU A 5 14.62 10.40 2.31
N VAL A 6 14.03 11.25 1.49
CA VAL A 6 12.71 11.01 0.88
C VAL A 6 12.83 10.16 -0.38
N ARG A 7 13.96 10.22 -1.09
CA ARG A 7 14.10 9.57 -2.41
C ARG A 7 13.95 8.05 -2.37
N ALA A 8 14.70 7.38 -1.50
CA ALA A 8 14.68 5.91 -1.46
C ALA A 8 13.29 5.35 -1.12
N PRO A 9 12.58 5.85 -0.09
CA PRO A 9 11.21 5.40 0.15
C PRO A 9 10.26 5.65 -1.02
N ILE A 10 10.37 6.78 -1.70
CA ILE A 10 9.53 7.08 -2.87
C ILE A 10 9.87 6.15 -4.03
N ASP A 11 11.14 5.92 -4.32
CA ASP A 11 11.54 5.01 -5.40
C ASP A 11 11.04 3.59 -5.15
N ILE A 12 11.14 3.10 -3.92
CA ILE A 12 10.67 1.76 -3.54
C ILE A 12 9.14 1.70 -3.62
N ALA A 13 8.45 2.69 -3.10
CA ALA A 13 7.00 2.65 -2.98
C ALA A 13 6.26 2.98 -4.28
N VAL A 14 6.79 3.90 -5.07
CA VAL A 14 6.08 4.49 -6.22
C VAL A 14 6.71 4.03 -7.53
N THR A 15 7.98 4.36 -7.74
CA THR A 15 8.66 4.09 -9.01
C THR A 15 8.73 2.58 -9.29
N SER A 16 9.06 1.77 -8.29
CA SER A 16 9.15 0.32 -8.47
C SER A 16 7.77 -0.31 -8.72
N LEU A 17 6.73 0.18 -8.05
CA LEU A 17 5.36 -0.30 -8.29
C LEU A 17 4.92 0.01 -9.72
N LEU A 18 5.14 1.24 -10.17
CA LEU A 18 4.79 1.64 -11.53
C LEU A 18 5.55 0.80 -12.57
N ALA A 19 6.86 0.62 -12.38
CA ALA A 19 7.68 -0.19 -13.27
C ALA A 19 7.20 -1.65 -13.34
N THR A 20 6.84 -2.22 -12.19
CA THR A 20 6.32 -3.59 -12.09
C THR A 20 5.00 -3.74 -12.85
N VAL A 21 4.08 -2.80 -12.64
CA VAL A 21 2.78 -2.81 -13.34
C VAL A 21 2.98 -2.67 -14.85
N GLN A 22 3.85 -1.77 -15.28
CA GLN A 22 4.13 -1.59 -16.70
C GLN A 22 4.70 -2.86 -17.34
N ALA A 23 5.60 -3.56 -16.64
CA ALA A 23 6.17 -4.81 -17.14
C ALA A 23 5.14 -5.94 -17.23
N ALA A 24 4.20 -5.99 -16.30
CA ALA A 24 3.15 -7.02 -16.25
C ALA A 24 1.90 -6.68 -17.09
N LEU A 25 1.85 -5.49 -17.66
CA LEU A 25 0.63 -4.96 -18.26
C LEU A 25 0.02 -5.83 -19.37
N PRO A 26 0.79 -6.43 -20.30
CA PRO A 26 0.20 -7.30 -21.30
C PRO A 26 -0.55 -8.49 -20.70
N ASP A 27 0.03 -9.16 -19.70
CA ASP A 27 -0.59 -10.30 -19.02
C ASP A 27 -1.79 -9.86 -18.18
N LEU A 28 -1.67 -8.74 -17.49
CA LEU A 28 -2.79 -8.17 -16.71
C LEU A 28 -4.00 -7.92 -17.61
N ARG A 29 -3.80 -7.33 -18.76
CA ARG A 29 -4.88 -7.06 -19.72
C ARG A 29 -5.47 -8.34 -20.28
N SER A 30 -4.65 -9.28 -20.72
CA SER A 30 -5.13 -10.51 -21.37
C SER A 30 -5.92 -11.39 -20.41
N LYS A 31 -5.57 -11.40 -19.12
CA LYS A 31 -6.19 -12.24 -18.09
C LYS A 31 -7.19 -11.50 -17.22
N LYS A 32 -7.40 -10.21 -17.45
CA LYS A 32 -8.17 -9.34 -16.56
C LYS A 32 -7.73 -9.51 -15.11
N GLY A 33 -6.42 -9.38 -14.92
CA GLY A 33 -5.75 -9.64 -13.65
C GLY A 33 -5.98 -8.57 -12.59
N ALA A 34 -5.23 -8.69 -11.51
CA ALA A 34 -5.30 -7.73 -10.41
C ALA A 34 -3.89 -7.40 -9.91
N VAL A 35 -3.73 -6.17 -9.47
CA VAL A 35 -2.55 -5.71 -8.74
C VAL A 35 -2.99 -5.42 -7.31
N LEU A 36 -2.45 -6.14 -6.37
CA LEU A 36 -2.80 -6.02 -4.95
C LEU A 36 -1.57 -5.51 -4.19
N VAL A 37 -1.73 -4.38 -3.54
CA VAL A 37 -0.63 -3.61 -2.97
C VAL A 37 -0.76 -3.55 -1.46
N THR A 38 0.33 -3.85 -0.75
CA THR A 38 0.42 -3.58 0.69
C THR A 38 0.86 -2.14 0.89
N ASN A 39 0.19 -1.43 1.80
CA ASN A 39 0.57 -0.07 2.16
C ASN A 39 0.56 0.10 3.68
N GLY A 40 1.20 1.15 4.16
CA GLY A 40 1.24 1.46 5.59
C GLY A 40 0.33 2.64 5.95
N GLY A 41 -0.03 2.71 7.23
CA GLY A 41 -0.96 3.73 7.74
C GLY A 41 -0.37 5.12 7.94
N LEU A 42 0.96 5.28 7.85
CA LEU A 42 1.58 6.59 8.08
C LEU A 42 1.23 7.63 7.01
N GLY A 43 0.72 7.20 5.86
CA GLY A 43 0.28 8.09 4.79
C GLY A 43 -1.14 8.62 4.95
N LEU A 44 -1.87 8.22 5.97
CA LEU A 44 -3.23 8.72 6.21
C LEU A 44 -3.21 10.20 6.56
N LEU A 45 -4.17 10.94 6.03
CA LEU A 45 -4.30 12.39 6.27
C LEU A 45 -5.02 12.62 7.59
N ASP A 46 -4.29 12.48 8.68
CA ASP A 46 -4.79 12.58 10.05
C ASP A 46 -3.71 13.21 10.92
N SER A 47 -4.06 14.20 11.74
CA SER A 47 -3.08 14.93 12.53
C SER A 47 -2.36 14.09 13.58
N LYS A 48 -3.01 13.04 14.11
CA LYS A 48 -2.37 12.12 15.07
C LYS A 48 -1.35 11.23 14.38
N VAL A 49 -1.68 10.79 13.16
CA VAL A 49 -0.75 10.02 12.31
C VAL A 49 0.46 10.89 11.95
N ASP A 50 0.22 12.13 11.57
CA ASP A 50 1.29 13.08 11.23
C ASP A 50 2.22 13.31 12.42
N ALA A 51 1.65 13.51 13.61
CA ALA A 51 2.43 13.69 14.83
C ALA A 51 3.30 12.46 15.13
N GLY A 52 2.76 11.27 14.97
CA GLY A 52 3.50 10.03 15.13
C GLY A 52 4.64 9.89 14.12
N ALA A 53 4.39 10.18 12.87
CA ALA A 53 5.40 10.11 11.82
C ALA A 53 6.58 11.07 12.09
N VAL A 54 6.29 12.28 12.55
CA VAL A 54 7.31 13.25 12.93
C VAL A 54 8.10 12.79 14.16
N GLN A 55 7.40 12.32 15.19
CA GLN A 55 8.01 11.82 16.42
C GLN A 55 8.96 10.65 16.15
N TRP A 56 8.57 9.73 15.30
CA TRP A 56 9.38 8.55 14.94
C TRP A 56 10.39 8.81 13.84
N LYS A 57 10.51 10.05 13.39
CA LYS A 57 11.41 10.44 12.28
C LYS A 57 11.15 9.60 11.02
N ALA A 58 9.87 9.35 10.75
CA ALA A 58 9.42 8.51 9.65
C ALA A 58 8.70 9.30 8.54
N SER A 59 9.03 10.58 8.39
CA SER A 59 8.38 11.45 7.39
C SER A 59 8.55 10.94 5.97
N GLY A 60 9.73 10.40 5.62
CA GLY A 60 9.97 9.82 4.29
C GLY A 60 9.04 8.64 4.02
N LEU A 61 8.87 7.75 5.00
CA LEU A 61 7.95 6.62 4.89
C LEU A 61 6.49 7.10 4.79
N ALA A 62 6.11 8.10 5.58
CA ALA A 62 4.76 8.66 5.53
C ALA A 62 4.44 9.24 4.14
N LEU A 63 5.38 9.99 3.57
CA LEU A 63 5.24 10.53 2.22
C LEU A 63 5.13 9.42 1.18
N ALA A 64 5.96 8.39 1.29
CA ALA A 64 5.92 7.24 0.39
C ALA A 64 4.60 6.48 0.48
N ASN A 65 4.08 6.27 1.68
CA ASN A 65 2.79 5.61 1.88
C ASN A 65 1.65 6.43 1.25
N ALA A 66 1.64 7.74 1.44
CA ALA A 66 0.64 8.62 0.85
C ALA A 66 0.72 8.62 -0.68
N ALA A 67 1.92 8.69 -1.24
CA ALA A 67 2.14 8.65 -2.69
C ALA A 67 1.70 7.31 -3.29
N LYS A 68 2.00 6.19 -2.62
CA LYS A 68 1.57 4.86 -3.05
C LYS A 68 0.05 4.76 -3.07
N ALA A 69 -0.63 5.26 -2.05
CA ALA A 69 -2.09 5.27 -1.99
C ALA A 69 -2.70 6.01 -3.19
N LYS A 70 -2.11 7.14 -3.56
CA LYS A 70 -2.56 7.89 -4.74
C LYS A 70 -2.28 7.13 -6.03
N LEU A 71 -1.11 6.52 -6.14
CA LEU A 71 -0.74 5.74 -7.34
C LEU A 71 -1.70 4.56 -7.55
N VAL A 72 -2.08 3.84 -6.49
CA VAL A 72 -3.06 2.76 -6.57
C VAL A 72 -4.37 3.24 -7.21
N ARG A 73 -4.87 4.39 -6.77
CA ARG A 73 -6.12 4.97 -7.30
C ARG A 73 -6.00 5.38 -8.76
N LEU A 74 -4.87 6.00 -9.12
CA LEU A 74 -4.61 6.42 -10.49
C LEU A 74 -4.52 5.22 -11.42
N LEU A 75 -3.78 4.18 -11.02
CA LEU A 75 -3.64 2.96 -11.82
C LEU A 75 -4.97 2.24 -11.98
N ASN A 76 -5.76 2.14 -10.91
CA ASN A 76 -7.06 1.49 -11.01
C ASN A 76 -7.98 2.23 -11.97
N LYS A 77 -8.00 3.55 -11.90
CA LYS A 77 -8.81 4.38 -12.82
C LYS A 77 -8.36 4.23 -14.26
N GLN A 78 -7.05 4.21 -14.47
CA GLN A 78 -6.46 4.08 -15.80
C GLN A 78 -6.72 2.71 -16.44
N LEU A 79 -6.75 1.65 -15.62
CA LEU A 79 -6.82 0.26 -16.11
C LEU A 79 -8.22 -0.37 -15.99
N GLU A 80 -9.20 0.32 -15.40
CA GLU A 80 -10.53 -0.26 -15.20
C GLU A 80 -11.22 -0.64 -16.51
N ALA A 81 -11.02 0.14 -17.58
CA ALA A 81 -11.59 -0.18 -18.89
C ALA A 81 -11.02 -1.47 -19.48
N ASP A 82 -9.81 -1.86 -19.10
CA ASP A 82 -9.16 -3.10 -19.51
C ASP A 82 -9.57 -4.30 -18.64
N GLY A 83 -10.42 -4.09 -17.64
CA GLY A 83 -10.83 -5.11 -16.70
C GLY A 83 -9.77 -5.46 -15.66
N VAL A 84 -8.74 -4.64 -15.50
CA VAL A 84 -7.67 -4.84 -14.52
C VAL A 84 -8.03 -4.09 -13.23
N PHE A 85 -7.99 -4.79 -12.11
CA PHE A 85 -8.23 -4.21 -10.79
C PHE A 85 -6.91 -3.88 -10.09
N VAL A 86 -6.83 -2.70 -9.50
CA VAL A 86 -5.69 -2.29 -8.67
C VAL A 86 -6.24 -1.84 -7.32
N GLY A 87 -5.80 -2.48 -6.26
CA GLY A 87 -6.27 -2.17 -4.91
C GLY A 87 -5.18 -2.33 -3.86
N GLU A 88 -5.43 -1.80 -2.66
CA GLU A 88 -4.48 -1.86 -1.55
C GLU A 88 -5.13 -2.31 -0.25
N VAL A 89 -4.32 -2.98 0.56
CA VAL A 89 -4.59 -3.18 1.99
C VAL A 89 -3.65 -2.29 2.76
N VAL A 90 -4.21 -1.35 3.52
CA VAL A 90 -3.46 -0.45 4.40
C VAL A 90 -3.36 -1.11 5.76
N VAL A 91 -2.14 -1.51 6.13
CA VAL A 91 -1.87 -2.19 7.39
C VAL A 91 -1.61 -1.14 8.47
N LEU A 92 -2.48 -1.12 9.47
CA LEU A 92 -2.42 -0.17 10.59
C LEU A 92 -1.75 -0.86 11.80
N GLY A 93 -0.48 -0.61 11.98
CA GLY A 93 0.30 -1.16 13.08
C GLY A 93 1.21 -2.31 12.68
N ALA A 94 1.87 -2.91 13.68
CA ALA A 94 2.80 -3.99 13.46
C ALA A 94 2.09 -5.34 13.32
N VAL A 95 2.59 -6.16 12.42
CA VAL A 95 2.09 -7.53 12.24
C VAL A 95 2.75 -8.45 13.26
N LYS A 96 1.96 -9.30 13.90
CA LYS A 96 2.43 -10.24 14.90
C LYS A 96 3.56 -11.12 14.37
N GLY A 97 4.62 -11.23 15.16
CA GLY A 97 5.79 -12.04 14.84
C GLY A 97 6.79 -11.39 13.90
N THR A 98 6.57 -10.16 13.48
CA THR A 98 7.53 -9.40 12.64
C THR A 98 8.54 -8.63 13.51
N ALA A 99 9.57 -8.08 12.86
CA ALA A 99 10.60 -7.29 13.55
C ALA A 99 10.05 -6.03 14.25
N TRP A 100 8.88 -5.55 13.83
CA TRP A 100 8.24 -4.35 14.38
C TRP A 100 7.25 -4.67 15.51
N ASP A 101 6.99 -5.96 15.76
CA ASP A 101 6.13 -6.40 16.84
C ASP A 101 6.92 -6.40 18.15
N ASP A 102 6.44 -5.64 19.13
CA ASP A 102 7.02 -5.58 20.48
C ASP A 102 6.48 -6.67 21.41
N GLY A 103 5.72 -7.62 20.89
CA GLY A 103 5.05 -8.69 21.64
C GLY A 103 3.60 -8.39 21.98
N SER A 104 3.11 -7.18 21.70
CA SER A 104 1.73 -6.75 21.98
C SER A 104 0.81 -6.84 20.77
N SER A 105 1.34 -7.04 19.56
CA SER A 105 0.54 -7.04 18.35
C SER A 105 -0.41 -8.23 18.32
N LYS A 106 -1.67 -7.96 17.94
CA LYS A 106 -2.70 -8.96 17.70
C LYS A 106 -3.03 -9.13 16.23
N LEU A 107 -2.37 -8.37 15.37
CA LEU A 107 -2.62 -8.40 13.92
C LEU A 107 -1.93 -9.60 13.29
N GLU A 108 -2.72 -10.55 12.84
CA GLU A 108 -2.23 -11.79 12.23
C GLU A 108 -1.98 -11.60 10.73
N ALA A 109 -0.89 -12.16 10.23
CA ALA A 109 -0.61 -12.17 8.79
C ALA A 109 -1.72 -12.85 7.99
N SER A 110 -2.32 -13.90 8.53
CA SER A 110 -3.45 -14.61 7.90
C SER A 110 -4.66 -13.72 7.71
N SER A 111 -4.91 -12.79 8.63
CA SER A 111 -6.01 -11.82 8.51
C SER A 111 -5.78 -10.84 7.35
N ILE A 112 -4.55 -10.43 7.16
CA ILE A 112 -4.16 -9.57 6.03
C ILE A 112 -4.34 -10.33 4.72
N ALA A 113 -3.89 -11.58 4.66
CA ALA A 113 -4.06 -12.43 3.48
C ALA A 113 -5.54 -12.63 3.13
N ALA A 114 -6.40 -12.82 4.14
CA ALA A 114 -7.85 -12.92 3.93
C ALA A 114 -8.44 -11.65 3.33
N ARG A 115 -7.97 -10.47 3.76
CA ARG A 115 -8.41 -9.19 3.18
C ARG A 115 -7.98 -9.04 1.74
N PHE A 116 -6.76 -9.45 1.38
CA PHE A 116 -6.31 -9.45 -0.02
C PHE A 116 -7.17 -10.38 -0.87
N TRP A 117 -7.49 -11.56 -0.37
CA TRP A 117 -8.34 -12.51 -1.08
C TRP A 117 -9.73 -11.95 -1.32
N GLN A 118 -10.30 -11.27 -0.32
CA GLN A 118 -11.59 -10.60 -0.44
C GLN A 118 -11.55 -9.49 -1.49
N LEU A 119 -10.52 -8.64 -1.47
CA LEU A 119 -10.34 -7.60 -2.48
C LEU A 119 -10.30 -8.18 -3.89
N TYR A 120 -9.52 -9.24 -4.06
CA TYR A 120 -9.37 -9.91 -5.34
C TYR A 120 -10.70 -10.42 -5.88
N ASN A 121 -11.49 -11.08 -5.04
CA ASN A 121 -12.75 -11.67 -5.45
C ASN A 121 -13.84 -10.63 -5.70
N GLU A 122 -13.97 -9.64 -4.83
CA GLU A 122 -15.05 -8.65 -4.89
C GLU A 122 -14.77 -7.50 -5.84
N ARG A 123 -13.51 -7.04 -5.90
CA ARG A 123 -13.04 -5.95 -6.77
C ARG A 123 -13.92 -4.70 -6.70
N ARG A 124 -14.38 -4.33 -5.50
CA ARG A 124 -15.26 -3.18 -5.27
C ARG A 124 -14.55 -2.03 -4.60
N GLU A 125 -13.92 -2.29 -3.47
CA GLU A 125 -13.18 -1.28 -2.71
C GLU A 125 -11.73 -1.23 -3.19
N LEU A 126 -11.19 -0.03 -3.40
CA LEU A 126 -9.80 0.15 -3.82
C LEU A 126 -8.85 0.11 -2.65
N SER A 127 -9.28 0.51 -1.47
CA SER A 127 -8.45 0.66 -0.28
C SER A 127 -9.21 0.18 0.92
N VAL A 128 -8.66 -0.80 1.60
CA VAL A 128 -9.21 -1.31 2.86
C VAL A 128 -8.16 -1.22 3.93
N HIS A 129 -8.58 -0.92 5.15
CA HIS A 129 -7.70 -0.80 6.30
C HIS A 129 -7.85 -2.04 7.19
N ILE A 130 -6.75 -2.48 7.80
CA ILE A 130 -6.72 -3.59 8.75
C ILE A 130 -5.76 -3.29 9.90
N GLY A 131 -6.21 -3.58 11.11
CA GLY A 131 -5.40 -3.35 12.31
C GLY A 131 -5.96 -2.35 13.29
#